data_338adf3a3e2b07f93f99f755b33219ea
#
_entry.id   338adf3a3e2b07f93f99f755b33219ea
#
_cell.length_a   1.000
_cell.length_b   1.000
_cell.length_c   1.000
_cell.angle_alpha   90.00
_cell.angle_beta   90.00
_cell.angle_gamma   90.00
#
_symmetry.space_group_name_H-M   'P 1'
#
loop_
_entity.id
_entity.type
_entity.pdbx_description
1 polymer ?
#
loop_
_entity_poly.entity_id
_entity_poly.type
_entity_poly.pdbx_seq_one_letter_code
_entity_poly.pdbx_strand_id
1 'polypeptide(L)'
;NKHLNRDNCLYMFSALRSSLRKQGFELRTQDLHRPADCDLIVFNEVPSERSRWSDRMLAHSVLMIYESELIRPDNWDTSFHRRCALVVTWSDPLIRTNESLYVKGGFAHQFPEHLASRAFSDRKLCTLISGNKAVSHPLELYSSRRRAIRWFETHAASEFDYFGVGWERPYLQGGIPTRALRKLGLLQYLPKRPSPCYRGLVDSKLETLAQYKFSICFENGHDIDGYITEKIFDSFFAGCIPIYWGAGNIEGWIPASCFIDFRQFLSPGDQADSGAFEKLYRFLKGFSASDYQAMCESIEAYLKSHQAAIFDADRLAETITEAIDQVLQAREHSR
;
A
#
# COMPACT_ATOMS: atom_id res chain seq x y z
N ASN A 1 8.19 1.86 -20.64
CA ASN A 1 6.75 1.57 -20.63
C ASN A 1 6.09 2.36 -19.50
N LYS A 2 5.68 3.64 -19.77
CA LYS A 2 5.12 4.56 -18.75
C LYS A 2 3.90 3.97 -18.01
N HIS A 3 3.13 3.08 -18.64
CA HIS A 3 1.95 2.47 -18.02
C HIS A 3 2.29 1.42 -16.95
N LEU A 4 3.45 0.76 -17.02
CA LEU A 4 3.87 -0.26 -16.05
C LEU A 4 4.53 0.36 -14.81
N ASN A 5 5.09 1.56 -14.92
CA ASN A 5 5.73 2.29 -13.82
C ASN A 5 4.98 3.60 -13.48
N ARG A 6 3.64 3.53 -13.44
CA ARG A 6 2.83 4.68 -13.03
C ARG A 6 3.13 5.04 -11.58
N ASP A 7 3.19 6.35 -11.31
CA ASP A 7 3.50 6.90 -9.98
C ASP A 7 4.83 6.35 -9.40
N ASN A 8 5.76 5.95 -10.29
CA ASN A 8 7.08 5.41 -9.94
C ASN A 8 7.06 4.17 -9.01
N CYS A 9 6.01 3.34 -9.11
CA CYS A 9 5.77 2.20 -8.22
C CYS A 9 6.88 1.12 -8.24
N LEU A 10 7.76 1.12 -9.26
CA LEU A 10 8.90 0.20 -9.36
C LEU A 10 10.21 0.80 -8.83
N TYR A 11 10.18 2.00 -8.26
CA TYR A 11 11.40 2.69 -7.83
C TYR A 11 12.20 1.88 -6.81
N MET A 12 11.53 1.21 -5.87
CA MET A 12 12.19 0.35 -4.88
C MET A 12 13.13 -0.69 -5.51
N PHE A 13 12.73 -1.32 -6.61
CA PHE A 13 13.58 -2.29 -7.32
C PHE A 13 14.76 -1.60 -8.04
N SER A 14 14.57 -0.36 -8.51
CA SER A 14 15.66 0.44 -9.09
C SER A 14 16.66 0.88 -8.02
N ALA A 15 16.19 1.27 -6.85
CA ALA A 15 17.00 1.63 -5.69
C ALA A 15 17.80 0.40 -5.21
N LEU A 16 17.13 -0.76 -5.06
CA LEU A 16 17.78 -2.01 -4.68
C LEU A 16 18.86 -2.42 -5.68
N ARG A 17 18.57 -2.35 -6.99
CA ARG A 17 19.57 -2.61 -8.03
C ARG A 17 20.78 -1.66 -7.92
N SER A 18 20.54 -0.39 -7.64
CA SER A 18 21.60 0.61 -7.51
C SER A 18 22.44 0.37 -6.26
N SER A 19 21.81 0.01 -5.14
CA SER A 19 22.49 -0.30 -3.88
C SER A 19 23.36 -1.56 -4.01
N LEU A 20 22.81 -2.66 -4.55
CA LEU A 20 23.53 -3.90 -4.81
C LEU A 20 24.75 -3.69 -5.74
N ARG A 21 24.59 -2.84 -6.77
CA ARG A 21 25.70 -2.53 -7.69
C ARG A 21 26.88 -1.85 -7.00
N LYS A 22 26.65 -1.01 -5.99
CA LYS A 22 27.72 -0.39 -5.19
C LYS A 22 28.56 -1.43 -4.43
N GLN A 23 27.96 -2.58 -4.11
CA GLN A 23 28.62 -3.72 -3.46
C GLN A 23 29.18 -4.76 -4.45
N GLY A 24 29.14 -4.47 -5.76
CA GLY A 24 29.65 -5.37 -6.81
C GLY A 24 28.65 -6.41 -7.29
N PHE A 25 27.41 -6.42 -6.83
CA PHE A 25 26.37 -7.34 -7.28
C PHE A 25 25.55 -6.77 -8.45
N GLU A 26 25.05 -7.65 -9.31
CA GLU A 26 24.19 -7.27 -10.40
C GLU A 26 22.79 -7.88 -10.26
N LEU A 27 21.76 -7.05 -10.05
CA LEU A 27 20.36 -7.46 -10.03
C LEU A 27 19.76 -7.42 -11.43
N ARG A 28 19.28 -8.55 -11.93
CA ARG A 28 18.60 -8.70 -13.23
C ARG A 28 17.29 -9.47 -13.08
N THR A 29 16.40 -9.28 -14.02
CA THR A 29 15.15 -10.04 -14.12
C THR A 29 15.36 -11.41 -14.74
N GLN A 30 14.45 -12.36 -14.47
CA GLN A 30 14.57 -13.77 -14.89
C GLN A 30 14.55 -14.00 -16.41
N ASP A 31 14.10 -13.01 -17.19
CA ASP A 31 14.16 -13.01 -18.67
C ASP A 31 15.55 -12.70 -19.21
N LEU A 32 16.41 -12.06 -18.41
CA LEU A 32 17.79 -11.74 -18.75
C LEU A 32 18.80 -12.74 -18.17
N HIS A 33 18.48 -13.35 -17.01
CA HIS A 33 19.33 -14.34 -16.35
C HIS A 33 18.50 -15.52 -15.84
N ARG A 34 18.99 -16.74 -16.07
CA ARG A 34 18.33 -17.93 -15.54
C ARG A 34 18.58 -18.03 -14.02
N PRO A 35 17.54 -18.29 -13.21
CA PRO A 35 17.70 -18.41 -11.76
C PRO A 35 18.75 -19.44 -11.31
N ALA A 36 18.95 -20.50 -12.10
CA ALA A 36 19.92 -21.55 -11.79
C ALA A 36 21.40 -21.09 -11.88
N ASP A 37 21.66 -19.99 -12.59
CA ASP A 37 23.00 -19.46 -12.83
C ASP A 37 23.31 -18.25 -11.91
N CYS A 38 22.42 -17.94 -10.95
CA CYS A 38 22.55 -16.81 -10.03
C CYS A 38 23.05 -17.26 -8.66
N ASP A 39 23.84 -16.42 -8.00
CA ASP A 39 24.30 -16.64 -6.61
C ASP A 39 23.15 -16.51 -5.63
N LEU A 40 22.17 -15.64 -5.94
CA LEU A 40 20.99 -15.39 -5.13
C LEU A 40 19.76 -15.10 -6.02
N ILE A 41 18.58 -15.55 -5.58
CA ILE A 41 17.30 -15.30 -6.25
C ILE A 41 16.46 -14.36 -5.38
N VAL A 42 15.92 -13.30 -5.95
CA VAL A 42 14.97 -12.42 -5.27
C VAL A 42 13.56 -12.72 -5.76
N PHE A 43 12.73 -13.24 -4.89
CA PHE A 43 11.29 -13.42 -5.16
C PHE A 43 10.51 -12.19 -4.76
N ASN A 44 9.73 -11.67 -5.70
CA ASN A 44 8.69 -10.70 -5.40
C ASN A 44 7.39 -11.48 -5.18
N GLU A 45 7.02 -11.68 -3.93
CA GLU A 45 5.96 -12.57 -3.47
C GLU A 45 6.29 -14.06 -3.61
N VAL A 46 5.56 -14.91 -2.87
CA VAL A 46 5.69 -16.36 -3.00
C VAL A 46 5.33 -16.80 -4.43
N PRO A 47 6.21 -17.54 -5.12
CA PRO A 47 5.94 -17.95 -6.50
C PRO A 47 4.76 -18.92 -6.57
N SER A 48 3.89 -18.75 -7.56
CA SER A 48 2.71 -19.60 -7.77
C SER A 48 3.06 -21.06 -8.09
N GLU A 49 4.17 -21.30 -8.82
CA GLU A 49 4.64 -22.63 -9.20
C GLU A 49 5.79 -23.08 -8.26
N ARG A 50 5.44 -23.38 -7.00
CA ARG A 50 6.44 -23.73 -5.95
C ARG A 50 7.28 -24.95 -6.29
N SER A 51 6.73 -25.93 -7.02
CA SER A 51 7.44 -27.18 -7.42
C SER A 51 8.62 -26.96 -8.37
N ARG A 52 8.69 -25.80 -9.02
CA ARG A 52 9.84 -25.45 -9.90
C ARG A 52 11.10 -25.11 -9.11
N TRP A 53 11.00 -24.87 -7.80
CA TRP A 53 12.08 -24.34 -6.98
C TRP A 53 12.58 -25.42 -6.02
N SER A 54 13.79 -25.91 -6.25
CA SER A 54 14.44 -26.89 -5.37
C SER A 54 14.82 -26.25 -4.03
N ASP A 55 14.99 -27.08 -2.98
CA ASP A 55 15.44 -26.60 -1.67
C ASP A 55 16.77 -25.85 -1.75
N ARG A 56 17.69 -26.33 -2.62
CA ARG A 56 18.95 -25.62 -2.88
C ARG A 56 18.72 -24.21 -3.42
N MET A 57 17.81 -24.01 -4.38
CA MET A 57 17.51 -22.69 -4.94
C MET A 57 16.84 -21.79 -3.91
N LEU A 58 15.89 -22.32 -3.13
CA LEU A 58 15.23 -21.56 -2.08
C LEU A 58 16.20 -21.18 -0.95
N ALA A 59 17.08 -22.09 -0.55
CA ALA A 59 18.13 -21.75 0.39
C ALA A 59 19.06 -20.62 -0.11
N HIS A 60 19.07 -20.30 -1.40
CA HIS A 60 19.78 -19.18 -2.02
C HIS A 60 18.80 -18.12 -2.53
N SER A 61 17.79 -17.79 -1.72
CA SER A 61 16.80 -16.80 -2.11
C SER A 61 16.44 -15.81 -1.00
N VAL A 62 16.03 -14.63 -1.43
CA VAL A 62 15.37 -13.62 -0.63
C VAL A 62 13.92 -13.54 -1.08
N LEU A 63 12.99 -13.63 -0.16
CA LEU A 63 11.57 -13.44 -0.40
C LEU A 63 11.14 -12.06 0.08
N MET A 64 10.54 -11.26 -0.80
CA MET A 64 9.95 -9.96 -0.44
C MET A 64 8.44 -10.11 -0.42
N ILE A 65 7.80 -9.87 0.74
CA ILE A 65 6.35 -9.99 0.94
C ILE A 65 5.74 -8.59 1.03
N TYR A 66 4.83 -8.29 0.11
CA TYR A 66 4.07 -7.04 0.07
C TYR A 66 2.58 -7.24 0.39
N GLU A 67 1.91 -8.19 -0.27
CA GLU A 67 0.48 -8.39 -0.08
C GLU A 67 0.16 -9.14 1.22
N SER A 68 -0.89 -8.68 1.91
CA SER A 68 -1.37 -9.30 3.14
C SER A 68 -2.01 -10.66 2.88
N GLU A 69 -2.19 -11.46 3.93
CA GLU A 69 -2.90 -12.75 3.91
C GLU A 69 -4.31 -12.63 3.30
N LEU A 70 -4.97 -11.49 3.54
CA LEU A 70 -6.28 -11.16 2.99
C LEU A 70 -6.31 -11.17 1.45
N ILE A 71 -5.19 -10.79 0.81
CA ILE A 71 -5.05 -10.69 -0.64
C ILE A 71 -4.33 -11.91 -1.22
N ARG A 72 -3.25 -12.34 -0.57
CA ARG A 72 -2.41 -13.46 -0.98
C ARG A 72 -2.12 -14.40 0.20
N PRO A 73 -3.05 -15.31 0.54
CA PRO A 73 -2.87 -16.24 1.65
C PRO A 73 -1.60 -17.11 1.52
N ASP A 74 -1.18 -17.42 0.29
CA ASP A 74 0.03 -18.19 0.01
C ASP A 74 1.33 -17.49 0.45
N ASN A 75 1.34 -16.16 0.55
CA ASN A 75 2.46 -15.41 1.11
C ASN A 75 2.71 -15.67 2.59
N TRP A 76 1.77 -16.27 3.30
CA TRP A 76 1.81 -16.45 4.76
C TRP A 76 2.14 -17.88 5.18
N ASP A 77 2.54 -18.71 4.22
CA ASP A 77 3.05 -20.04 4.48
C ASP A 77 4.47 -20.00 5.06
N THR A 78 4.58 -19.97 6.37
CA THR A 78 5.86 -19.93 7.08
C THR A 78 6.73 -21.16 6.82
N SER A 79 6.16 -22.28 6.34
CA SER A 79 6.93 -23.45 5.92
C SER A 79 7.74 -23.15 4.67
N PHE A 80 7.21 -22.34 3.75
CA PHE A 80 7.93 -21.84 2.60
C PHE A 80 9.01 -20.81 3.00
N HIS A 81 8.69 -19.90 3.93
CA HIS A 81 9.65 -18.90 4.41
C HIS A 81 10.93 -19.54 4.96
N ARG A 82 10.79 -20.59 5.78
CA ARG A 82 11.94 -21.29 6.39
C ARG A 82 12.88 -21.95 5.38
N ARG A 83 12.47 -22.09 4.13
CA ARG A 83 13.32 -22.58 3.04
C ARG A 83 14.13 -21.47 2.38
N CYS A 84 13.74 -20.21 2.55
CA CYS A 84 14.46 -19.05 2.03
C CYS A 84 15.63 -18.68 2.94
N ALA A 85 16.62 -18.00 2.37
CA ALA A 85 17.75 -17.48 3.15
C ALA A 85 17.34 -16.27 4.00
N LEU A 86 16.45 -15.45 3.46
CA LEU A 86 15.98 -14.21 4.07
C LEU A 86 14.56 -13.90 3.60
N VAL A 87 13.77 -13.31 4.47
CA VAL A 87 12.42 -12.84 4.15
C VAL A 87 12.29 -11.37 4.54
N VAL A 88 12.04 -10.50 3.57
CA VAL A 88 11.75 -9.09 3.79
C VAL A 88 10.24 -8.93 3.91
N THR A 89 9.77 -8.39 5.02
CA THR A 89 8.33 -8.27 5.29
C THR A 89 8.01 -7.03 6.13
N TRP A 90 6.82 -6.48 5.93
CA TRP A 90 6.25 -5.44 6.77
C TRP A 90 5.65 -5.98 8.09
N SER A 91 5.40 -7.28 8.19
CA SER A 91 4.66 -7.89 9.29
C SER A 91 5.45 -7.88 10.61
N ASP A 92 5.06 -7.03 11.54
CA ASP A 92 5.64 -6.99 12.87
C ASP A 92 5.50 -8.32 13.63
N PRO A 93 4.36 -9.05 13.53
CA PRO A 93 4.25 -10.37 14.13
C PRO A 93 5.28 -11.38 13.60
N LEU A 94 5.51 -11.46 12.28
CA LEU A 94 6.49 -12.39 11.72
C LEU A 94 7.92 -12.07 12.17
N ILE A 95 8.30 -10.79 12.17
CA ILE A 95 9.64 -10.36 12.59
C ILE A 95 9.92 -10.79 14.03
N ARG A 96 8.97 -10.58 14.93
CA ARG A 96 9.10 -11.02 16.33
C ARG A 96 9.26 -12.53 16.52
N THR A 97 8.88 -13.36 15.54
CA THR A 97 9.03 -14.83 15.64
C THR A 97 10.44 -15.30 15.36
N ASN A 98 11.18 -14.63 14.49
CA ASN A 98 12.54 -15.02 14.09
C ASN A 98 13.28 -13.87 13.37
N GLU A 99 13.98 -13.04 14.14
CA GLU A 99 14.74 -11.88 13.63
C GLU A 99 15.92 -12.24 12.74
N SER A 100 16.39 -13.49 12.76
CA SER A 100 17.45 -13.94 11.86
C SER A 100 16.95 -14.32 10.47
N LEU A 101 15.67 -14.66 10.34
CA LEU A 101 15.03 -14.98 9.05
C LEU A 101 14.32 -13.76 8.46
N TYR A 102 13.69 -12.94 9.30
CA TYR A 102 12.83 -11.84 8.85
C TYR A 102 13.50 -10.49 9.03
N VAL A 103 13.61 -9.75 7.94
CA VAL A 103 14.05 -8.36 7.94
C VAL A 103 12.85 -7.45 7.71
N LYS A 104 12.76 -6.40 8.51
CA LYS A 104 11.71 -5.39 8.36
C LYS A 104 11.86 -4.67 7.04
N GLY A 105 10.82 -4.72 6.23
CA GLY A 105 10.66 -3.98 5.00
C GLY A 105 9.19 -3.61 4.82
N GLY A 106 8.91 -2.69 3.93
CA GLY A 106 7.54 -2.22 3.70
C GLY A 106 7.34 -1.72 2.28
N PHE A 107 6.23 -1.05 2.07
CA PHE A 107 5.94 -0.33 0.84
C PHE A 107 6.76 0.96 0.83
N ALA A 108 7.94 0.90 0.20
CA ALA A 108 8.88 2.02 0.20
C ALA A 108 8.78 2.82 -1.11
N HIS A 109 9.03 4.13 -0.98
CA HIS A 109 8.80 5.11 -2.04
C HIS A 109 10.03 6.00 -2.24
N GLN A 110 10.14 6.58 -3.41
CA GLN A 110 11.02 7.72 -3.60
C GLN A 110 10.39 8.93 -2.91
N PHE A 111 11.02 9.42 -1.85
CA PHE A 111 10.54 10.62 -1.17
C PHE A 111 10.84 11.87 -2.02
N PRO A 112 9.86 12.78 -2.22
CA PRO A 112 10.10 14.05 -2.87
C PRO A 112 10.88 14.99 -1.96
N GLU A 113 11.65 15.90 -2.53
CA GLU A 113 12.33 16.96 -1.77
C GLU A 113 11.34 17.89 -1.06
N HIS A 114 10.20 18.16 -1.70
CA HIS A 114 9.14 19.03 -1.20
C HIS A 114 7.77 18.41 -1.47
N LEU A 115 6.84 18.62 -0.55
CA LEU A 115 5.44 18.26 -0.77
C LEU A 115 4.82 19.15 -1.86
N ALA A 116 3.82 18.61 -2.56
CA ALA A 116 3.07 19.41 -3.54
C ALA A 116 2.36 20.57 -2.82
N SER A 117 2.69 21.80 -3.21
CA SER A 117 2.13 23.01 -2.62
C SER A 117 0.91 23.49 -3.38
N ARG A 118 -0.19 23.70 -2.66
CA ARG A 118 -1.40 24.34 -3.16
C ARG A 118 -2.15 24.98 -1.98
N ALA A 119 -2.69 26.17 -2.18
CA ALA A 119 -3.42 26.87 -1.12
C ALA A 119 -4.63 26.06 -0.63
N PHE A 120 -4.88 26.09 0.67
CA PHE A 120 -6.02 25.40 1.31
C PHE A 120 -7.37 25.78 0.69
N SER A 121 -7.56 27.07 0.35
CA SER A 121 -8.78 27.59 -0.30
C SER A 121 -9.05 26.97 -1.67
N ASP A 122 -7.99 26.57 -2.38
CA ASP A 122 -8.06 26.11 -3.78
C ASP A 122 -8.25 24.60 -3.88
N ARG A 123 -8.28 23.92 -2.73
CA ARG A 123 -8.47 22.48 -2.65
C ARG A 123 -9.93 22.13 -2.39
N LYS A 124 -10.45 21.15 -3.11
CA LYS A 124 -11.74 20.51 -2.79
C LYS A 124 -11.65 19.79 -1.45
N LEU A 125 -12.80 19.47 -0.84
CA LEU A 125 -12.82 18.92 0.51
C LEU A 125 -12.17 17.53 0.56
N CYS A 126 -12.69 16.52 -0.14
CA CYS A 126 -12.29 15.14 0.08
C CYS A 126 -12.28 14.31 -1.20
N THR A 127 -11.43 13.30 -1.23
CA THR A 127 -11.37 12.33 -2.34
C THR A 127 -11.12 10.90 -1.86
N LEU A 128 -11.35 9.93 -2.76
CA LEU A 128 -10.97 8.53 -2.61
C LEU A 128 -10.42 7.98 -3.93
N ILE A 129 -9.21 7.44 -3.92
CA ILE A 129 -8.61 6.77 -5.08
C ILE A 129 -8.46 5.28 -4.78
N SER A 130 -9.29 4.44 -5.38
CA SER A 130 -9.17 2.98 -5.23
C SER A 130 -9.90 2.23 -6.35
N GLY A 131 -9.52 0.97 -6.61
CA GLY A 131 -10.31 0.10 -7.47
C GLY A 131 -11.56 -0.45 -6.76
N ASN A 132 -12.63 -0.69 -7.52
CA ASN A 132 -13.84 -1.35 -7.04
C ASN A 132 -13.58 -2.86 -6.90
N LYS A 133 -12.93 -3.24 -5.82
CA LYS A 133 -12.59 -4.63 -5.48
C LYS A 133 -13.42 -5.12 -4.31
N ALA A 134 -13.44 -6.42 -4.07
CA ALA A 134 -13.91 -7.03 -2.84
C ALA A 134 -13.17 -8.32 -2.54
N VAL A 135 -13.11 -8.62 -1.28
CA VAL A 135 -12.59 -9.85 -0.70
C VAL A 135 -13.55 -10.27 0.40
N SER A 136 -13.72 -11.56 0.61
CA SER A 136 -14.50 -12.08 1.73
C SER A 136 -13.55 -12.35 2.89
N HIS A 137 -13.41 -11.38 3.79
CA HIS A 137 -12.57 -11.49 4.98
C HIS A 137 -13.13 -10.58 6.07
N PRO A 138 -13.13 -10.97 7.35
CA PRO A 138 -13.68 -10.14 8.44
C PRO A 138 -12.99 -8.79 8.59
N LEU A 139 -11.71 -8.69 8.29
CA LEU A 139 -10.91 -7.47 8.41
C LEU A 139 -10.89 -6.60 7.15
N GLU A 140 -11.66 -6.93 6.10
CA GLU A 140 -11.60 -6.19 4.83
C GLU A 140 -12.19 -4.79 4.93
N LEU A 141 -11.59 -3.83 4.24
CA LEU A 141 -12.03 -2.43 4.18
C LEU A 141 -12.60 -2.00 2.82
N TYR A 142 -12.72 -2.90 1.85
CA TYR A 142 -13.33 -2.59 0.57
C TYR A 142 -14.81 -2.23 0.70
N SER A 143 -15.53 -2.90 1.61
CA SER A 143 -16.92 -2.57 1.94
C SER A 143 -17.05 -1.17 2.55
N SER A 144 -16.11 -0.81 3.43
CA SER A 144 -16.07 0.51 4.07
C SER A 144 -15.80 1.63 3.06
N ARG A 145 -14.92 1.41 2.09
CA ARG A 145 -14.71 2.35 0.96
C ARG A 145 -15.99 2.57 0.16
N ARG A 146 -16.75 1.50 -0.13
CA ARG A 146 -18.04 1.60 -0.83
C ARG A 146 -19.09 2.33 0.00
N ARG A 147 -19.10 2.14 1.33
CA ARG A 147 -19.98 2.88 2.24
C ARG A 147 -19.64 4.36 2.28
N ALA A 148 -18.35 4.70 2.34
CA ALA A 148 -17.88 6.08 2.25
C ALA A 148 -18.37 6.75 0.96
N ILE A 149 -18.12 6.14 -0.20
CA ILE A 149 -18.56 6.65 -1.49
C ILE A 149 -20.08 6.92 -1.50
N ARG A 150 -20.89 5.94 -1.07
CA ARG A 150 -22.34 6.08 -1.05
C ARG A 150 -22.80 7.21 -0.13
N TRP A 151 -22.17 7.34 1.04
CA TRP A 151 -22.51 8.38 1.98
C TRP A 151 -22.23 9.77 1.39
N PHE A 152 -21.04 9.98 0.85
CA PHE A 152 -20.67 11.26 0.23
C PHE A 152 -21.51 11.56 -1.03
N GLU A 153 -21.80 10.59 -1.88
CA GLU A 153 -22.70 10.76 -3.03
C GLU A 153 -24.09 11.26 -2.61
N THR A 154 -24.57 10.82 -1.46
CA THR A 154 -25.91 11.16 -0.97
C THR A 154 -25.95 12.49 -0.23
N HIS A 155 -24.92 12.83 0.55
CA HIS A 155 -24.96 13.92 1.52
C HIS A 155 -24.04 15.10 1.17
N ALA A 156 -22.97 14.88 0.38
CA ALA A 156 -21.94 15.89 0.09
C ALA A 156 -21.35 15.75 -1.32
N ALA A 157 -22.18 15.49 -2.32
CA ALA A 157 -21.73 15.17 -3.68
C ALA A 157 -20.89 16.27 -4.35
N SER A 158 -21.10 17.54 -4.01
CA SER A 158 -20.34 18.67 -4.56
C SER A 158 -18.93 18.80 -3.97
N GLU A 159 -18.67 18.16 -2.82
CA GLU A 159 -17.43 18.29 -2.05
C GLU A 159 -16.55 17.01 -2.09
N PHE A 160 -17.00 16.00 -2.82
CA PHE A 160 -16.33 14.70 -2.90
C PHE A 160 -16.20 14.21 -4.33
N ASP A 161 -15.03 13.71 -4.67
CA ASP A 161 -14.80 12.97 -5.91
C ASP A 161 -14.10 11.65 -5.61
N TYR A 162 -14.37 10.63 -6.41
CA TYR A 162 -13.62 9.38 -6.32
C TYR A 162 -13.18 8.87 -7.68
N PHE A 163 -12.09 8.10 -7.67
CA PHE A 163 -11.37 7.62 -8.84
C PHE A 163 -11.03 6.15 -8.73
N GLY A 164 -10.76 5.52 -9.87
CA GLY A 164 -10.22 4.18 -9.95
C GLY A 164 -10.98 3.24 -10.87
N VAL A 165 -10.48 2.03 -11.02
CA VAL A 165 -10.98 1.04 -11.96
C VAL A 165 -12.27 0.39 -11.45
N GLY A 166 -13.24 0.19 -12.34
CA GLY A 166 -14.39 -0.69 -12.11
C GLY A 166 -15.58 -0.07 -11.37
N TRP A 167 -15.58 1.25 -11.20
CA TRP A 167 -16.68 1.98 -10.54
C TRP A 167 -17.83 2.32 -11.49
N GLU A 168 -17.62 2.21 -12.79
CA GLU A 168 -18.68 2.47 -13.80
C GLU A 168 -19.85 1.50 -13.71
N ARG A 169 -19.67 0.40 -13.00
CA ARG A 169 -20.65 -0.69 -12.93
C ARG A 169 -20.95 -1.06 -11.48
N PRO A 170 -22.15 -1.60 -11.23
CA PRO A 170 -22.47 -2.11 -9.91
C PRO A 170 -21.48 -3.21 -9.53
N TYR A 171 -21.01 -3.16 -8.28
CA TYR A 171 -20.25 -4.25 -7.70
C TYR A 171 -21.20 -5.44 -7.52
N LEU A 172 -20.90 -6.55 -8.20
CA LEU A 172 -21.58 -7.82 -7.97
C LEU A 172 -20.77 -8.62 -6.94
N GLN A 173 -21.38 -8.85 -5.79
CA GLN A 173 -20.80 -9.69 -4.74
C GLN A 173 -20.51 -11.08 -5.29
N GLY A 174 -19.30 -11.61 -5.03
CA GLY A 174 -18.84 -12.87 -5.61
C GLY A 174 -19.74 -14.05 -5.27
N GLY A 175 -20.21 -14.71 -6.32
CA GLY A 175 -20.98 -15.95 -6.29
C GLY A 175 -20.81 -16.69 -7.61
N ILE A 176 -21.36 -17.90 -7.74
CA ILE A 176 -21.31 -18.67 -8.99
C ILE A 176 -21.79 -17.85 -10.18
N PRO A 177 -22.92 -17.09 -10.10
CA PRO A 177 -23.39 -16.25 -11.20
C PRO A 177 -22.39 -15.17 -11.61
N THR A 178 -21.74 -14.51 -10.65
CA THR A 178 -20.77 -13.44 -10.92
C THR A 178 -19.50 -13.96 -11.58
N ARG A 179 -19.01 -15.13 -11.13
CA ARG A 179 -17.85 -15.81 -11.76
C ARG A 179 -18.17 -16.22 -13.19
N ALA A 180 -19.36 -16.77 -13.43
CA ALA A 180 -19.83 -17.13 -14.77
C ALA A 180 -19.94 -15.91 -15.69
N LEU A 181 -20.57 -14.81 -15.24
CA LEU A 181 -20.69 -13.56 -15.99
C LEU A 181 -19.32 -12.96 -16.34
N ARG A 182 -18.36 -13.04 -15.40
CA ARG A 182 -16.98 -12.59 -15.66
C ARG A 182 -16.29 -13.45 -16.69
N LYS A 183 -16.39 -14.80 -16.56
CA LYS A 183 -15.76 -15.75 -17.49
C LYS A 183 -16.34 -15.64 -18.91
N LEU A 184 -17.61 -15.32 -19.02
CA LEU A 184 -18.31 -15.14 -20.30
C LEU A 184 -18.18 -13.72 -20.86
N GLY A 185 -17.46 -12.81 -20.18
CA GLY A 185 -17.32 -11.42 -20.62
C GLY A 185 -18.61 -10.59 -20.56
N LEU A 186 -19.66 -11.10 -19.91
CA LEU A 186 -20.98 -10.47 -19.89
C LEU A 186 -21.08 -9.26 -18.95
N LEU A 187 -20.06 -9.03 -18.09
CA LEU A 187 -20.04 -7.87 -17.21
C LEU A 187 -20.05 -6.54 -17.96
N GLN A 188 -19.55 -6.52 -19.20
CA GLN A 188 -19.56 -5.32 -20.05
C GLN A 188 -20.96 -4.87 -20.47
N TYR A 189 -21.94 -5.76 -20.44
CA TYR A 189 -23.33 -5.46 -20.79
C TYR A 189 -24.18 -5.03 -19.60
N LEU A 190 -23.65 -5.06 -18.39
CA LEU A 190 -24.36 -4.51 -17.23
C LEU A 190 -24.51 -2.99 -17.37
N PRO A 191 -25.68 -2.43 -16.95
CA PRO A 191 -25.90 -1.00 -17.01
C PRO A 191 -24.81 -0.26 -16.22
N LYS A 192 -24.31 0.83 -16.80
CA LYS A 192 -23.40 1.72 -16.08
C LYS A 192 -24.15 2.36 -14.92
N ARG A 193 -23.50 2.49 -13.78
CA ARG A 193 -24.01 3.24 -12.64
C ARG A 193 -23.60 4.71 -12.82
N PRO A 194 -24.50 5.63 -13.12
CA PRO A 194 -24.19 7.04 -13.11
C PRO A 194 -23.86 7.46 -11.67
N SER A 195 -22.76 8.15 -11.48
CA SER A 195 -22.40 8.76 -10.21
C SER A 195 -21.92 10.18 -10.45
N PRO A 196 -22.46 11.16 -9.72
CA PRO A 196 -22.03 12.54 -9.84
C PRO A 196 -20.62 12.79 -9.31
N CYS A 197 -20.08 11.86 -8.52
CA CYS A 197 -18.77 11.99 -7.86
C CYS A 197 -17.67 11.18 -8.55
N TYR A 198 -18.00 10.25 -9.46
CA TYR A 198 -17.00 9.42 -10.14
C TYR A 198 -16.30 10.20 -11.26
N ARG A 199 -14.97 10.21 -11.24
CA ARG A 199 -14.14 10.96 -12.20
C ARG A 199 -13.29 10.08 -13.13
N GLY A 200 -13.44 8.75 -13.07
CA GLY A 200 -12.69 7.83 -13.92
C GLY A 200 -11.35 7.40 -13.33
N LEU A 201 -10.39 7.17 -14.22
CA LEU A 201 -9.03 6.80 -13.86
C LEU A 201 -8.21 8.05 -13.54
N VAL A 202 -7.12 7.87 -12.79
CA VAL A 202 -6.11 8.92 -12.56
C VAL A 202 -4.89 8.65 -13.44
N ASP A 203 -4.35 9.69 -14.04
CA ASP A 203 -3.06 9.62 -14.77
C ASP A 203 -1.89 9.74 -13.79
N SER A 204 -2.02 10.62 -12.81
CA SER A 204 -1.07 10.84 -11.71
C SER A 204 -1.84 10.94 -10.39
N LYS A 205 -1.50 10.09 -9.42
CA LYS A 205 -2.07 10.17 -8.06
C LYS A 205 -1.67 11.47 -7.38
N LEU A 206 -0.39 11.85 -7.51
CA LEU A 206 0.15 13.07 -6.93
C LEU A 206 -0.64 14.31 -7.38
N GLU A 207 -0.78 14.51 -8.69
CA GLU A 207 -1.49 15.67 -9.24
C GLU A 207 -2.99 15.66 -8.88
N THR A 208 -3.59 14.46 -8.82
CA THR A 208 -4.99 14.32 -8.45
C THR A 208 -5.20 14.64 -6.97
N LEU A 209 -4.43 14.01 -6.07
CA LEU A 209 -4.53 14.22 -4.63
C LEU A 209 -4.23 15.67 -4.22
N ALA A 210 -3.30 16.35 -4.91
CA ALA A 210 -2.98 17.75 -4.67
C ALA A 210 -4.16 18.71 -4.89
N GLN A 211 -5.25 18.25 -5.49
CA GLN A 211 -6.48 19.04 -5.65
C GLN A 211 -7.42 18.97 -4.44
N TYR A 212 -7.12 18.12 -3.45
CA TYR A 212 -7.99 17.86 -2.31
C TYR A 212 -7.30 18.17 -0.98
N LYS A 213 -8.09 18.60 0.01
CA LYS A 213 -7.64 18.80 1.39
C LYS A 213 -7.40 17.46 2.06
N PHE A 214 -8.33 16.53 1.88
CA PHE A 214 -8.35 15.22 2.54
C PHE A 214 -8.52 14.09 1.55
N SER A 215 -7.95 12.93 1.86
CA SER A 215 -8.15 11.69 1.10
C SER A 215 -8.49 10.53 2.02
N ILE A 216 -9.47 9.71 1.64
CA ILE A 216 -9.81 8.48 2.35
C ILE A 216 -8.77 7.41 2.01
N CYS A 217 -7.87 7.16 2.96
CA CYS A 217 -6.74 6.23 2.88
C CYS A 217 -7.02 4.96 3.69
N PHE A 218 -8.11 4.26 3.38
CA PHE A 218 -8.38 2.96 4.00
C PHE A 218 -7.52 1.90 3.34
N GLU A 219 -6.80 1.11 4.14
CA GLU A 219 -6.03 -0.03 3.66
C GLU A 219 -6.95 -1.15 3.11
N ASN A 220 -6.37 -2.23 2.61
CA ASN A 220 -7.16 -3.37 2.16
C ASN A 220 -7.83 -4.10 3.32
N GLY A 221 -7.22 -4.05 4.51
CA GLY A 221 -7.74 -4.56 5.77
C GLY A 221 -7.34 -3.69 6.95
N HIS A 222 -8.06 -3.83 8.06
CA HIS A 222 -7.77 -3.16 9.32
C HIS A 222 -7.14 -4.12 10.35
N ASP A 223 -6.54 -3.56 11.40
CA ASP A 223 -5.93 -4.29 12.52
C ASP A 223 -4.88 -5.33 12.10
N ILE A 224 -4.14 -5.01 11.04
CA ILE A 224 -3.02 -5.82 10.54
C ILE A 224 -1.73 -5.07 10.85
N ASP A 225 -1.03 -5.46 11.91
CA ASP A 225 0.14 -4.77 12.43
C ASP A 225 1.27 -4.67 11.41
N GLY A 226 1.70 -3.43 11.14
CA GLY A 226 2.75 -3.10 10.18
C GLY A 226 2.27 -2.98 8.72
N TYR A 227 1.01 -3.31 8.40
CA TYR A 227 0.48 -3.20 7.04
C TYR A 227 0.13 -1.75 6.70
N ILE A 228 1.16 -0.99 6.36
CA ILE A 228 1.08 0.40 5.94
C ILE A 228 1.56 0.48 4.50
N THR A 229 0.68 0.87 3.58
CA THR A 229 0.96 0.82 2.14
C THR A 229 1.19 2.21 1.54
N GLU A 230 1.32 2.25 0.21
CA GLU A 230 1.51 3.48 -0.55
C GLU A 230 0.43 4.54 -0.33
N LYS A 231 -0.76 4.18 0.12
CA LYS A 231 -1.93 5.07 0.16
C LYS A 231 -1.71 6.30 1.02
N ILE A 232 -1.13 6.12 2.19
CA ILE A 232 -0.86 7.23 3.11
C ILE A 232 0.26 8.13 2.56
N PHE A 233 1.31 7.54 1.96
CA PHE A 233 2.43 8.29 1.38
C PHE A 233 2.06 9.05 0.11
N ASP A 234 1.24 8.47 -0.78
CA ASP A 234 0.69 9.19 -1.93
C ASP A 234 -0.01 10.49 -1.49
N SER A 235 -0.73 10.43 -0.36
CA SER A 235 -1.40 11.61 0.20
C SER A 235 -0.41 12.59 0.81
N PHE A 236 0.58 12.14 1.56
CA PHE A 236 1.64 12.97 2.12
C PHE A 236 2.35 13.77 1.03
N PHE A 237 2.82 13.10 -0.02
CA PHE A 237 3.56 13.73 -1.11
C PHE A 237 2.73 14.79 -1.85
N ALA A 238 1.41 14.60 -1.92
CA ALA A 238 0.48 15.55 -2.52
C ALA A 238 0.10 16.72 -1.60
N GLY A 239 0.62 16.77 -0.36
CA GLY A 239 0.16 17.70 0.66
C GLY A 239 -1.34 17.53 0.93
N CYS A 240 -1.89 16.34 0.81
CA CYS A 240 -3.27 15.98 1.07
C CYS A 240 -3.33 15.22 2.39
N ILE A 241 -4.13 15.65 3.36
CA ILE A 241 -4.18 15.00 4.67
C ILE A 241 -4.91 13.65 4.56
N PRO A 242 -4.29 12.53 4.93
CA PRO A 242 -4.93 11.23 4.88
C PRO A 242 -5.91 11.02 6.03
N ILE A 243 -7.10 10.51 5.70
CA ILE A 243 -8.04 9.92 6.65
C ILE A 243 -7.75 8.43 6.64
N TYR A 244 -7.01 7.96 7.64
CA TYR A 244 -6.44 6.62 7.63
C TYR A 244 -7.26 5.61 8.43
N TRP A 245 -7.39 4.42 7.87
CA TRP A 245 -7.86 3.23 8.58
C TRP A 245 -7.14 2.00 8.02
N GLY A 246 -6.36 1.33 8.86
CA GLY A 246 -5.53 0.20 8.42
C GLY A 246 -4.81 -0.47 9.59
N ALA A 247 -3.48 -0.39 9.63
CA ALA A 247 -2.65 -1.02 10.65
C ALA A 247 -3.07 -0.60 12.06
N GLY A 248 -3.28 -1.60 12.93
CA GLY A 248 -3.66 -1.35 14.32
C GLY A 248 -2.62 -0.53 15.08
N ASN A 249 -1.35 -0.77 14.79
CA ASN A 249 -0.19 -0.15 15.43
C ASN A 249 0.43 1.01 14.63
N ILE A 250 -0.34 1.72 13.79
CA ILE A 250 0.20 2.77 12.93
C ILE A 250 0.97 3.86 13.68
N GLU A 251 0.52 4.23 14.88
CA GLU A 251 1.17 5.29 15.67
C GLU A 251 2.60 4.95 16.11
N GLY A 252 2.95 3.66 16.14
CA GLY A 252 4.32 3.22 16.34
C GLY A 252 5.24 3.53 15.15
N TRP A 253 4.67 3.78 13.98
CA TRP A 253 5.39 4.01 12.72
C TRP A 253 5.26 5.45 12.22
N ILE A 254 4.07 6.04 12.31
CA ILE A 254 3.74 7.36 11.81
C ILE A 254 3.07 8.16 12.93
N PRO A 255 3.58 9.35 13.29
CA PRO A 255 2.99 10.17 14.34
C PRO A 255 1.52 10.51 14.08
N ALA A 256 0.69 10.49 15.12
CA ALA A 256 -0.74 10.81 15.03
C ALA A 256 -1.01 12.23 14.50
N SER A 257 -0.03 13.14 14.59
CA SER A 257 -0.11 14.49 13.99
C SER A 257 -0.03 14.52 12.46
N CYS A 258 0.24 13.37 11.81
CA CYS A 258 0.39 13.30 10.35
C CYS A 258 -0.87 12.83 9.62
N PHE A 259 -1.89 12.33 10.32
CA PHE A 259 -3.10 11.79 9.71
C PHE A 259 -4.32 11.94 10.60
N ILE A 260 -5.51 11.82 10.01
CA ILE A 260 -6.77 11.73 10.75
C ILE A 260 -7.10 10.24 10.90
N ASP A 261 -7.08 9.74 12.12
CA ASP A 261 -7.47 8.36 12.40
C ASP A 261 -8.98 8.17 12.29
N PHE A 262 -9.43 7.42 11.29
CA PHE A 262 -10.85 7.19 11.10
C PHE A 262 -11.52 6.44 12.26
N ARG A 263 -10.74 5.65 13.02
CA ARG A 263 -11.26 4.88 14.17
C ARG A 263 -11.90 5.75 15.25
N GLN A 264 -11.49 7.01 15.39
CA GLN A 264 -12.07 7.96 16.35
C GLN A 264 -13.56 8.28 16.10
N PHE A 265 -14.06 8.02 14.88
CA PHE A 265 -15.46 8.26 14.51
C PHE A 265 -16.35 7.03 14.66
N LEU A 266 -15.74 5.83 14.81
CA LEU A 266 -16.46 4.58 15.00
C LEU A 266 -17.04 4.51 16.42
N SER A 267 -18.18 3.85 16.57
CA SER A 267 -18.68 3.42 17.87
C SER A 267 -18.06 2.06 18.23
N PRO A 268 -17.90 1.72 19.54
CA PRO A 268 -17.32 0.44 19.94
C PRO A 268 -18.07 -0.76 19.31
N GLY A 269 -17.34 -1.59 18.58
CA GLY A 269 -17.89 -2.76 17.88
C GLY A 269 -18.53 -2.46 16.52
N ASP A 270 -18.55 -1.21 16.09
CA ASP A 270 -19.20 -0.81 14.85
C ASP A 270 -18.27 -0.88 13.62
N GLN A 271 -18.82 -1.41 12.57
CA GLN A 271 -18.31 -1.16 11.22
C GLN A 271 -18.62 0.29 10.83
N ALA A 272 -17.82 0.87 9.90
CA ALA A 272 -18.05 2.21 9.36
C ALA A 272 -19.49 2.36 8.82
N ASP A 273 -20.36 2.90 9.64
CA ASP A 273 -21.75 3.16 9.34
C ASP A 273 -21.99 4.60 8.86
N SER A 274 -23.25 4.97 8.62
CA SER A 274 -23.61 6.32 8.19
C SER A 274 -23.25 7.38 9.25
N GLY A 275 -23.37 7.06 10.54
CA GLY A 275 -23.07 7.97 11.65
C GLY A 275 -21.57 8.27 11.74
N ALA A 276 -20.71 7.29 11.48
CA ALA A 276 -19.27 7.49 11.44
C ALA A 276 -18.87 8.48 10.32
N PHE A 277 -19.44 8.34 9.12
CA PHE A 277 -19.16 9.26 8.01
C PHE A 277 -19.76 10.66 8.23
N GLU A 278 -20.89 10.78 8.91
CA GLU A 278 -21.44 12.08 9.29
C GLU A 278 -20.53 12.80 10.29
N LYS A 279 -20.04 12.09 11.32
CA LYS A 279 -19.09 12.65 12.30
C LYS A 279 -17.80 13.09 11.59
N LEU A 280 -17.24 12.23 10.71
CA LEU A 280 -16.09 12.57 9.90
C LEU A 280 -16.34 13.85 9.08
N TYR A 281 -17.43 13.93 8.33
CA TYR A 281 -17.73 15.08 7.47
C TYR A 281 -17.82 16.37 8.27
N ARG A 282 -18.52 16.37 9.42
CA ARG A 282 -18.61 17.54 10.32
C ARG A 282 -17.22 17.96 10.81
N PHE A 283 -16.37 17.00 11.16
CA PHE A 283 -14.98 17.24 11.56
C PHE A 283 -14.19 17.91 10.44
N LEU A 284 -14.25 17.38 9.21
CA LEU A 284 -13.56 17.95 8.05
C LEU A 284 -14.03 19.35 7.70
N LYS A 285 -15.33 19.65 7.85
CA LYS A 285 -15.91 20.99 7.62
C LYS A 285 -15.46 22.01 8.65
N GLY A 286 -15.16 21.56 9.86
CA GLY A 286 -14.63 22.42 10.94
C GLY A 286 -13.12 22.62 10.88
N PHE A 287 -12.40 21.92 10.00
CA PHE A 287 -10.94 21.98 9.94
C PHE A 287 -10.47 23.33 9.37
N SER A 288 -9.65 24.03 10.13
CA SER A 288 -9.15 25.34 9.72
C SER A 288 -7.92 25.25 8.81
N ALA A 289 -7.59 26.34 8.13
CA ALA A 289 -6.36 26.43 7.33
C ALA A 289 -5.10 26.32 8.21
N SER A 290 -5.16 26.80 9.46
CA SER A 290 -4.04 26.67 10.42
C SER A 290 -3.83 25.24 10.87
N ASP A 291 -4.90 24.48 11.16
CA ASP A 291 -4.80 23.05 11.51
C ASP A 291 -4.25 22.23 10.35
N TYR A 292 -4.72 22.53 9.13
CA TYR A 292 -4.23 21.91 7.91
C TYR A 292 -2.72 22.14 7.72
N GLN A 293 -2.28 23.39 7.89
CA GLN A 293 -0.88 23.76 7.76
C GLN A 293 -0.01 23.06 8.80
N ALA A 294 -0.45 23.01 10.06
CA ALA A 294 0.26 22.30 11.14
C ALA A 294 0.42 20.81 10.86
N MET A 295 -0.61 20.16 10.27
CA MET A 295 -0.48 18.74 9.86
C MET A 295 0.49 18.58 8.68
N CYS A 296 0.49 19.47 7.70
CA CYS A 296 1.46 19.44 6.60
C CYS A 296 2.91 19.60 7.12
N GLU A 297 3.15 20.50 8.06
CA GLU A 297 4.45 20.66 8.71
C GLU A 297 4.87 19.41 9.49
N SER A 298 3.93 18.76 10.19
CA SER A 298 4.18 17.48 10.87
C SER A 298 4.54 16.36 9.88
N ILE A 299 3.87 16.30 8.73
CA ILE A 299 4.18 15.35 7.65
C ILE A 299 5.58 15.59 7.10
N GLU A 300 5.95 16.85 6.81
CA GLU A 300 7.29 17.19 6.32
C GLU A 300 8.39 16.84 7.34
N ALA A 301 8.17 17.14 8.61
CA ALA A 301 9.09 16.78 9.69
C ALA A 301 9.25 15.26 9.81
N TYR A 302 8.13 14.50 9.73
CA TYR A 302 8.15 13.06 9.75
C TYR A 302 8.93 12.46 8.58
N LEU A 303 8.68 12.89 7.34
CA LEU A 303 9.36 12.37 6.15
C LEU A 303 10.89 12.60 6.18
N LYS A 304 11.34 13.63 6.88
CA LYS A 304 12.78 13.92 7.11
C LYS A 304 13.37 13.15 8.30
N SER A 305 12.55 12.49 9.10
CA SER A 305 12.99 11.80 10.31
C SER A 305 13.61 10.42 10.00
N HIS A 306 14.35 9.89 10.99
CA HIS A 306 14.84 8.51 10.93
C HIS A 306 13.69 7.47 10.97
N GLN A 307 12.57 7.81 11.62
CA GLN A 307 11.42 6.93 11.73
C GLN A 307 10.78 6.61 10.37
N ALA A 308 10.85 7.54 9.41
CA ALA A 308 10.36 7.34 8.06
C ALA A 308 11.29 6.50 7.16
N ALA A 309 12.52 6.20 7.61
CA ALA A 309 13.56 5.56 6.79
C ALA A 309 13.13 4.23 6.16
N ILE A 310 12.31 3.45 6.85
CA ILE A 310 11.81 2.16 6.36
C ILE A 310 10.85 2.29 5.16
N PHE A 311 10.26 3.47 4.99
CA PHE A 311 9.37 3.80 3.88
C PHE A 311 10.07 4.59 2.76
N ASP A 312 11.33 4.97 2.97
CA ASP A 312 12.20 5.56 1.96
C ASP A 312 12.90 4.44 1.18
N ALA A 313 12.71 4.40 -0.12
CA ALA A 313 13.17 3.29 -0.96
C ALA A 313 14.69 3.21 -1.06
N ASP A 314 15.42 4.32 -1.03
CA ASP A 314 16.87 4.31 -1.11
C ASP A 314 17.47 3.76 0.20
N ARG A 315 16.94 4.18 1.35
CA ARG A 315 17.36 3.67 2.67
C ARG A 315 16.98 2.22 2.90
N LEU A 316 15.76 1.82 2.51
CA LEU A 316 15.35 0.42 2.60
C LEU A 316 16.20 -0.48 1.68
N ALA A 317 16.55 0.01 0.49
CA ALA A 317 17.43 -0.72 -0.42
C ALA A 317 18.83 -0.94 0.18
N GLU A 318 19.38 0.02 0.90
CA GLU A 318 20.65 -0.13 1.64
C GLU A 318 20.51 -1.21 2.72
N THR A 319 19.46 -1.16 3.56
CA THR A 319 19.18 -2.16 4.60
C THR A 319 19.06 -3.59 4.02
N ILE A 320 18.31 -3.75 2.92
CA ILE A 320 18.17 -5.05 2.27
C ILE A 320 19.50 -5.51 1.66
N THR A 321 20.27 -4.61 1.08
CA THR A 321 21.60 -4.94 0.51
C THR A 321 22.56 -5.43 1.58
N GLU A 322 22.59 -4.79 2.74
CA GLU A 322 23.41 -5.23 3.89
C GLU A 322 22.99 -6.61 4.39
N ALA A 323 21.69 -6.88 4.49
CA ALA A 323 21.19 -8.19 4.89
C ALA A 323 21.52 -9.28 3.85
N ILE A 324 21.49 -8.95 2.56
CA ILE A 324 21.92 -9.88 1.48
C ILE A 324 23.43 -10.18 1.59
N ASP A 325 24.24 -9.16 1.80
CA ASP A 325 25.70 -9.32 1.93
C ASP A 325 26.05 -10.25 3.11
N GLN A 326 25.42 -10.04 4.27
CA GLN A 326 25.58 -10.91 5.44
C GLN A 326 25.23 -12.39 5.12
N VAL A 327 24.13 -12.63 4.38
CA VAL A 327 23.74 -13.97 3.95
C VAL A 327 24.79 -14.59 3.05
N LEU A 328 25.38 -13.84 2.14
CA LEU A 328 26.41 -14.34 1.22
C LEU A 328 27.72 -14.63 1.94
N GLN A 329 28.19 -13.73 2.80
CA GLN A 329 29.40 -13.90 3.61
C GLN A 329 29.33 -15.11 4.56
N ALA A 330 28.21 -15.31 5.26
CA ALA A 330 28.00 -16.45 6.14
C ALA A 330 28.15 -17.78 5.42
N ARG A 331 27.86 -17.84 4.12
CA ARG A 331 27.97 -19.05 3.29
C ARG A 331 29.36 -19.29 2.77
N GLU A 332 30.13 -18.26 2.48
CA GLU A 332 31.53 -18.40 2.08
C GLU A 332 32.34 -19.02 3.22
N HIS A 333 32.05 -18.67 4.48
CA HIS A 333 32.68 -19.25 5.66
C HIS A 333 32.24 -20.68 6.00
N SER A 334 31.15 -21.15 5.39
CA SER A 334 30.61 -22.50 5.61
C SER A 334 30.98 -23.51 4.52
N ARG A 335 31.71 -23.06 3.51
CA ARG A 335 32.27 -23.89 2.43
C ARG A 335 33.73 -24.22 2.73
#